data_267e9803c3e34fe89a10b1f8bc900d99
#
_entry.id   267e9803c3e34fe89a10b1f8bc900d99
#
_cell.length_a   1.000
_cell.length_b   1.000
_cell.length_c   1.000
_cell.angle_alpha   90.00
_cell.angle_beta   90.00
_cell.angle_gamma   90.00
#
_symmetry.space_group_name_H-M   'P 1'
#
loop_
_entity.id
_entity.type
_entity.pdbx_description
1 polymer ?
#
loop_
_entity_poly.entity_id
_entity_poly.type
_entity_poly.pdbx_seq_one_letter_code
_entity_poly.pdbx_strand_id
1 'polypeptide(L)'
;MKAKTITKIKSRSSDTKKLAVKKTATKKSASNKLAVKKKITKKSSSRKTQVKKVNSKSSQLRKYEGEEAFLASVKPYKINKKEKYMCAKQKKHFNEILNRWKEVLQFEQERTADKIQNNISHFADEADRATHEEGFALEIRTRERERKLLSKIFESTEGLNNGNYGYCINPNCGVEIGIRRLEARPTANLCIDCKTLEEIKEKQQYG
;
A
#
# COMPACT_ATOMS: atom_id res chain seq x y z
N MET A 1 -12.62 -51.98 -34.34
CA MET A 1 -11.46 -52.47 -35.14
C MET A 1 -10.43 -51.39 -35.29
N LYS A 2 -9.12 -51.76 -35.02
CA LYS A 2 -7.86 -51.05 -35.32
C LYS A 2 -7.60 -49.78 -34.52
N ALA A 3 -6.74 -49.77 -33.56
CA ALA A 3 -5.30 -50.09 -33.40
C ALA A 3 -4.43 -48.81 -33.37
N LYS A 4 -3.91 -48.57 -32.18
CA LYS A 4 -2.58 -48.19 -31.69
C LYS A 4 -1.62 -47.49 -32.69
N THR A 5 -1.05 -46.40 -32.26
CA THR A 5 0.41 -46.22 -32.46
C THR A 5 0.97 -45.32 -31.30
N ILE A 6 1.92 -45.91 -30.62
CA ILE A 6 2.75 -45.32 -29.55
C ILE A 6 4.01 -44.79 -30.25
N THR A 7 4.39 -43.57 -29.97
CA THR A 7 5.73 -43.08 -30.40
C THR A 7 6.52 -42.58 -29.19
N LYS A 8 7.61 -43.22 -28.99
CA LYS A 8 8.67 -43.21 -28.01
C LYS A 8 9.50 -41.94 -28.04
N ILE A 9 9.62 -41.27 -26.93
CA ILE A 9 10.51 -40.10 -26.80
C ILE A 9 11.84 -40.54 -26.20
N LYS A 10 12.89 -40.19 -26.90
CA LYS A 10 14.28 -40.48 -26.62
C LYS A 10 14.87 -39.43 -25.69
N SER A 11 15.44 -39.88 -24.59
CA SER A 11 16.30 -39.12 -23.69
C SER A 11 17.60 -38.69 -24.37
N ARG A 12 18.05 -37.47 -24.06
CA ARG A 12 19.43 -37.06 -24.31
C ARG A 12 19.99 -36.31 -23.13
N SER A 13 21.06 -36.86 -22.64
CA SER A 13 21.88 -36.51 -21.49
C SER A 13 22.80 -35.29 -21.75
N SER A 14 23.03 -34.56 -20.70
CA SER A 14 24.28 -33.99 -20.16
C SER A 14 25.36 -33.48 -21.13
N ASP A 15 25.75 -32.21 -20.92
CA ASP A 15 27.16 -31.83 -21.06
C ASP A 15 27.48 -30.70 -20.08
N THR A 16 28.32 -31.06 -19.13
CA THR A 16 29.04 -30.20 -18.17
C THR A 16 30.22 -29.55 -18.91
N LYS A 17 30.35 -28.24 -18.85
CA LYS A 17 31.62 -27.55 -19.18
C LYS A 17 32.10 -26.72 -17.98
N LYS A 18 33.10 -27.28 -17.31
CA LYS A 18 34.06 -26.58 -16.44
C LYS A 18 34.95 -25.66 -17.31
N LEU A 19 35.16 -24.45 -16.90
CA LEU A 19 36.33 -23.63 -17.24
C LEU A 19 36.63 -22.66 -16.10
N ALA A 20 37.61 -23.02 -15.33
CA ALA A 20 38.95 -22.45 -15.21
C ALA A 20 39.05 -21.03 -14.65
N VAL A 21 39.44 -21.04 -13.40
CA VAL A 21 39.99 -19.92 -12.59
C VAL A 21 41.29 -19.41 -13.22
N LYS A 22 41.41 -18.11 -13.42
CA LYS A 22 42.71 -17.45 -13.63
C LYS A 22 42.87 -16.35 -12.58
N LYS A 23 43.75 -16.61 -11.63
CA LYS A 23 44.34 -15.67 -10.69
C LYS A 23 45.25 -14.70 -11.45
N THR A 24 45.10 -13.41 -11.28
CA THR A 24 46.20 -12.47 -11.40
C THR A 24 46.14 -11.49 -10.26
N ALA A 25 47.25 -11.51 -9.53
CA ALA A 25 47.49 -10.72 -8.34
C ALA A 25 48.22 -9.41 -8.69
N THR A 26 48.03 -8.46 -7.81
CA THR A 26 48.97 -7.45 -7.29
C THR A 26 49.16 -6.11 -8.01
N LYS A 27 49.10 -5.12 -7.11
CA LYS A 27 49.70 -3.80 -7.06
C LYS A 27 49.00 -2.63 -7.70
N LYS A 28 48.33 -1.85 -6.83
CA LYS A 28 48.59 -0.40 -6.67
C LYS A 28 47.84 0.13 -5.45
N SER A 29 48.50 0.10 -4.30
CA SER A 29 48.16 0.88 -3.11
C SER A 29 48.90 2.21 -3.19
N ALA A 30 48.27 3.26 -2.66
CA ALA A 30 48.82 4.56 -2.32
C ALA A 30 48.55 5.72 -3.27
N SER A 31 47.27 6.21 -3.34
CA SER A 31 47.01 7.63 -3.60
C SER A 31 45.56 8.10 -3.34
N ASN A 32 44.74 7.37 -2.59
CA ASN A 32 43.30 7.71 -2.44
C ASN A 32 42.86 8.15 -1.03
N LYS A 33 43.80 8.58 -0.15
CA LYS A 33 43.45 8.99 1.23
C LYS A 33 42.99 10.46 1.40
N LEU A 34 43.23 11.34 0.43
CA LEU A 34 42.84 12.76 0.54
C LEU A 34 41.49 13.13 -0.08
N ALA A 35 40.98 12.33 -1.01
CA ALA A 35 39.68 12.65 -1.67
C ALA A 35 38.44 12.19 -0.88
N VAL A 36 38.61 11.29 0.08
CA VAL A 36 37.50 10.72 0.88
C VAL A 36 37.00 11.68 1.96
N LYS A 37 37.88 12.54 2.53
CA LYS A 37 37.47 13.48 3.60
C LYS A 37 36.56 14.62 3.14
N LYS A 38 36.62 15.06 1.88
CA LYS A 38 35.76 16.13 1.36
C LYS A 38 34.36 15.66 0.92
N LYS A 39 34.16 14.34 0.65
CA LYS A 39 32.85 13.82 0.31
C LYS A 39 31.97 13.48 1.53
N ILE A 40 32.60 13.22 2.69
CA ILE A 40 31.87 12.86 3.92
C ILE A 40 31.18 14.08 4.54
N THR A 41 31.79 15.27 4.46
CA THR A 41 31.18 16.49 5.01
C THR A 41 29.97 17.01 4.22
N LYS A 42 29.90 16.77 2.89
CA LYS A 42 28.72 17.14 2.08
C LYS A 42 27.54 16.17 2.25
N LYS A 43 27.80 14.91 2.63
CA LYS A 43 26.74 13.92 2.85
C LYS A 43 26.03 14.05 4.20
N SER A 44 26.69 14.65 5.21
CA SER A 44 26.10 14.90 6.52
C SER A 44 25.13 16.09 6.53
N SER A 45 25.35 17.09 5.69
CA SER A 45 24.44 18.24 5.52
C SER A 45 23.11 17.85 4.85
N SER A 46 23.14 16.96 3.84
CA SER A 46 21.92 16.48 3.18
C SER A 46 21.09 15.52 4.06
N ARG A 47 21.75 14.77 4.96
CA ARG A 47 21.06 13.90 5.93
C ARG A 47 20.31 14.70 7.00
N LYS A 48 20.88 15.83 7.49
CA LYS A 48 20.21 16.69 8.48
C LYS A 48 18.95 17.38 7.91
N THR A 49 18.94 17.73 6.63
CA THR A 49 17.74 18.33 5.96
C THR A 49 16.67 17.30 5.67
N GLN A 50 17.02 16.06 5.35
CA GLN A 50 16.03 14.99 5.15
C GLN A 50 15.39 14.56 6.47
N VAL A 51 16.17 14.42 7.54
CA VAL A 51 15.64 14.09 8.88
C VAL A 51 14.69 15.17 9.39
N LYS A 52 14.99 16.47 9.18
CA LYS A 52 14.05 17.56 9.54
C LYS A 52 12.76 17.52 8.73
N LYS A 53 12.79 17.16 7.42
CA LYS A 53 11.58 17.00 6.60
C LYS A 53 10.73 15.79 7.03
N VAL A 54 11.35 14.68 7.41
CA VAL A 54 10.66 13.49 7.90
C VAL A 54 9.99 13.77 9.25
N ASN A 55 10.68 14.44 10.19
CA ASN A 55 10.11 14.79 11.50
C ASN A 55 8.97 15.80 11.42
N SER A 56 8.99 16.73 10.45
CA SER A 56 7.88 17.68 10.28
C SER A 56 6.64 17.03 9.65
N LYS A 57 6.81 16.05 8.76
CA LYS A 57 5.68 15.25 8.22
C LYS A 57 5.06 14.36 9.30
N SER A 58 5.88 13.67 10.08
CA SER A 58 5.39 12.80 11.16
C SER A 58 4.61 13.56 12.23
N SER A 59 4.97 14.81 12.53
CA SER A 59 4.23 15.65 13.49
C SER A 59 2.86 16.11 12.96
N GLN A 60 2.70 16.24 11.65
CA GLN A 60 1.41 16.56 11.04
C GLN A 60 0.49 15.35 10.93
N LEU A 61 1.02 14.15 10.71
CA LEU A 61 0.27 12.91 10.63
C LEU A 61 -0.25 12.45 12.00
N ARG A 62 0.45 12.79 13.11
CA ARG A 62 0.00 12.51 14.49
C ARG A 62 -1.29 13.22 14.90
N LYS A 63 -1.77 14.19 14.11
CA LYS A 63 -3.05 14.88 14.38
C LYS A 63 -4.27 14.01 14.09
N TYR A 64 -4.09 12.94 13.32
CA TYR A 64 -5.18 12.05 12.96
C TYR A 64 -5.05 10.77 13.79
N GLU A 65 -5.90 10.63 14.78
CA GLU A 65 -6.06 9.39 15.54
C GLU A 65 -7.03 8.48 14.78
N GLY A 66 -6.52 7.82 13.73
CA GLY A 66 -7.25 6.85 12.93
C GLY A 66 -7.84 7.38 11.63
N GLU A 67 -8.31 6.43 10.82
CA GLU A 67 -8.89 6.62 9.51
C GLU A 67 -10.11 7.56 9.53
N GLU A 68 -11.00 7.39 10.52
CA GLU A 68 -12.25 8.16 10.64
C GLU A 68 -11.98 9.64 10.90
N ALA A 69 -11.02 9.95 11.77
CA ALA A 69 -10.62 11.33 12.07
C ALA A 69 -10.03 12.02 10.85
N PHE A 70 -9.28 11.28 10.02
CA PHE A 70 -8.76 11.80 8.77
C PHE A 70 -9.89 12.13 7.78
N LEU A 71 -10.82 11.20 7.54
CA LEU A 71 -11.93 11.41 6.61
C LEU A 71 -12.83 12.57 7.05
N ALA A 72 -13.08 12.72 8.36
CA ALA A 72 -13.83 13.84 8.92
C ALA A 72 -13.12 15.20 8.71
N SER A 73 -11.79 15.23 8.59
CA SER A 73 -11.00 16.43 8.36
C SER A 73 -10.98 16.90 6.90
N VAL A 74 -11.44 16.07 5.97
CA VAL A 74 -11.46 16.38 4.54
C VAL A 74 -12.47 17.49 4.24
N LYS A 75 -12.00 18.56 3.63
CA LYS A 75 -12.88 19.67 3.19
C LYS A 75 -13.70 19.23 1.98
N PRO A 76 -15.05 19.36 2.02
CA PRO A 76 -15.88 18.97 0.91
C PRO A 76 -15.62 19.84 -0.33
N TYR A 77 -15.65 19.22 -1.51
CA TYR A 77 -15.52 19.91 -2.78
C TYR A 77 -16.75 20.78 -3.06
N LYS A 78 -16.53 22.03 -3.47
CA LYS A 78 -17.61 22.92 -3.88
C LYS A 78 -17.99 22.62 -5.34
N ILE A 79 -19.10 21.90 -5.52
CA ILE A 79 -19.57 21.49 -6.83
C ILE A 79 -20.15 22.70 -7.59
N ASN A 80 -19.62 22.97 -8.78
CA ASN A 80 -20.18 23.95 -9.70
C ASN A 80 -21.12 23.24 -10.70
N LYS A 81 -22.34 23.75 -10.89
CA LYS A 81 -23.34 23.16 -11.81
C LYS A 81 -22.90 23.11 -13.28
N LYS A 82 -21.88 23.91 -13.65
CA LYS A 82 -21.35 23.99 -15.04
C LYS A 82 -20.13 23.07 -15.27
N GLU A 83 -19.63 22.40 -14.24
CA GLU A 83 -18.46 21.54 -14.38
C GLU A 83 -18.88 20.14 -14.85
N LYS A 84 -18.07 19.59 -15.79
CA LYS A 84 -18.21 18.21 -16.20
C LYS A 84 -17.78 17.28 -15.05
N TYR A 85 -18.42 16.12 -14.94
CA TYR A 85 -18.05 15.10 -13.97
C TYR A 85 -16.59 14.67 -14.16
N MET A 86 -15.87 14.44 -13.06
CA MET A 86 -14.44 14.11 -13.02
C MET A 86 -13.54 15.07 -13.83
N CYS A 87 -13.84 16.37 -13.76
CA CYS A 87 -12.96 17.37 -14.34
C CYS A 87 -11.56 17.38 -13.63
N ALA A 88 -10.58 18.02 -14.24
CA ALA A 88 -9.21 18.07 -13.72
C ALA A 88 -9.10 18.56 -12.26
N LYS A 89 -9.98 19.47 -11.84
CA LYS A 89 -10.02 19.97 -10.46
C LYS A 89 -10.51 18.90 -9.48
N GLN A 90 -11.56 18.17 -9.84
CA GLN A 90 -12.11 17.07 -9.04
C GLN A 90 -11.10 15.93 -8.94
N LYS A 91 -10.48 15.53 -10.05
CA LYS A 91 -9.41 14.52 -10.06
C LYS A 91 -8.24 14.92 -9.15
N LYS A 92 -7.81 16.18 -9.18
CA LYS A 92 -6.77 16.68 -8.29
C LYS A 92 -7.18 16.59 -6.82
N HIS A 93 -8.40 16.99 -6.49
CA HIS A 93 -8.95 16.91 -5.14
C HIS A 93 -8.96 15.49 -4.60
N PHE A 94 -9.46 14.51 -5.37
CA PHE A 94 -9.47 13.11 -4.95
C PHE A 94 -8.07 12.50 -4.88
N ASN A 95 -7.17 12.88 -5.77
CA ASN A 95 -5.78 12.45 -5.71
C ASN A 95 -5.09 12.94 -4.42
N GLU A 96 -5.34 14.19 -4.01
CA GLU A 96 -4.81 14.73 -2.74
C GLU A 96 -5.38 13.96 -1.53
N ILE A 97 -6.67 13.63 -1.54
CA ILE A 97 -7.31 12.84 -0.47
C ILE A 97 -6.69 11.45 -0.39
N LEU A 98 -6.63 10.72 -1.50
CA LEU A 98 -6.10 9.36 -1.55
C LEU A 98 -4.62 9.31 -1.13
N ASN A 99 -3.80 10.24 -1.59
CA ASN A 99 -2.39 10.30 -1.20
C ASN A 99 -2.20 10.59 0.29
N ARG A 100 -2.96 11.53 0.86
CA ARG A 100 -2.92 11.80 2.30
C ARG A 100 -3.39 10.61 3.12
N TRP A 101 -4.47 9.97 2.71
CA TRP A 101 -4.98 8.78 3.37
C TRP A 101 -3.97 7.64 3.36
N LYS A 102 -3.32 7.42 2.21
CA LYS A 102 -2.21 6.48 2.10
C LYS A 102 -1.08 6.80 3.07
N GLU A 103 -0.65 8.08 3.18
CA GLU A 103 0.41 8.50 4.11
C GLU A 103 0.02 8.23 5.58
N VAL A 104 -1.24 8.47 5.96
CA VAL A 104 -1.75 8.20 7.33
C VAL A 104 -1.70 6.70 7.63
N LEU A 105 -2.22 5.85 6.75
CA LEU A 105 -2.23 4.40 6.94
C LEU A 105 -0.82 3.80 6.97
N GLN A 106 0.09 4.28 6.12
CA GLN A 106 1.47 3.83 6.14
C GLN A 106 2.16 4.19 7.47
N PHE A 107 1.92 5.39 7.98
CA PHE A 107 2.44 5.81 9.28
C PHE A 107 1.91 4.96 10.43
N GLU A 108 0.61 4.62 10.42
CA GLU A 108 0.00 3.73 11.42
C GLU A 108 0.57 2.31 11.36
N GLN A 109 0.80 1.79 10.15
CA GLN A 109 1.43 0.48 9.97
C GLN A 109 2.87 0.44 10.50
N GLU A 110 3.68 1.46 10.23
CA GLU A 110 5.04 1.56 10.76
C GLU A 110 5.01 1.61 12.30
N ARG A 111 4.14 2.44 12.88
CA ARG A 111 4.00 2.57 14.34
C ARG A 111 3.58 1.25 15.00
N THR A 112 2.68 0.51 14.37
CA THR A 112 2.22 -0.79 14.90
C THR A 112 3.28 -1.86 14.75
N ALA A 113 4.07 -1.83 13.67
CA ALA A 113 5.20 -2.75 13.48
C ALA A 113 6.24 -2.60 14.59
N ASP A 114 6.59 -1.35 14.93
CA ASP A 114 7.53 -1.05 16.01
C ASP A 114 7.01 -1.54 17.37
N LYS A 115 5.72 -1.37 17.65
CA LYS A 115 5.08 -1.89 18.86
C LYS A 115 5.18 -3.40 18.97
N ILE A 116 4.89 -4.12 17.89
CA ILE A 116 4.94 -5.58 17.86
C ILE A 116 6.36 -6.09 18.10
N GLN A 117 7.36 -5.47 17.48
CA GLN A 117 8.77 -5.85 17.67
C GLN A 117 9.25 -5.60 19.09
N ASN A 118 8.79 -4.53 19.73
CA ASN A 118 9.21 -4.15 21.08
C ASN A 118 8.43 -4.88 22.19
N ASN A 119 7.30 -5.50 21.88
CA ASN A 119 6.41 -6.18 22.86
C ASN A 119 6.69 -7.68 23.02
N ILE A 120 7.89 -8.15 22.72
CA ILE A 120 8.30 -9.53 23.05
C ILE A 120 8.55 -9.60 24.58
N SER A 121 7.47 -9.73 25.34
CA SER A 121 7.53 -9.85 26.81
C SER A 121 7.30 -11.30 27.21
N HIS A 122 8.17 -11.83 28.06
CA HIS A 122 7.92 -13.10 28.72
C HIS A 122 7.05 -12.87 29.95
N PHE A 123 5.80 -13.27 29.84
CA PHE A 123 4.87 -13.23 31.00
C PHE A 123 5.07 -14.47 31.87
N ALA A 124 5.22 -14.26 33.15
CA ALA A 124 5.37 -15.33 34.13
C ALA A 124 4.01 -16.01 34.45
N ASP A 125 2.90 -15.24 34.35
CA ASP A 125 1.56 -15.72 34.58
C ASP A 125 0.87 -16.12 33.25
N GLU A 126 0.15 -17.25 33.29
CA GLU A 126 -0.55 -17.81 32.15
C GLU A 126 -1.77 -16.96 31.74
N ALA A 127 -2.48 -16.36 32.71
CA ALA A 127 -3.61 -15.47 32.45
C ALA A 127 -3.16 -14.19 31.74
N ASP A 128 -2.05 -13.58 32.18
CA ASP A 128 -1.49 -12.40 31.55
C ASP A 128 -1.02 -12.69 30.11
N ARG A 129 -0.45 -13.89 29.88
CA ARG A 129 -0.05 -14.33 28.56
C ARG A 129 -1.25 -14.49 27.64
N ALA A 130 -2.34 -15.12 28.09
CA ALA A 130 -3.56 -15.31 27.31
C ALA A 130 -4.18 -13.95 26.91
N THR A 131 -4.27 -13.00 27.84
CA THR A 131 -4.77 -11.66 27.55
C THR A 131 -3.90 -10.91 26.54
N HIS A 132 -2.57 -11.06 26.64
CA HIS A 132 -1.65 -10.46 25.68
C HIS A 132 -1.78 -11.08 24.28
N GLU A 133 -1.92 -12.41 24.19
CA GLU A 133 -2.12 -13.13 22.92
C GLU A 133 -3.43 -12.72 22.24
N GLU A 134 -4.51 -12.52 23.01
CA GLU A 134 -5.78 -12.02 22.47
C GLU A 134 -5.64 -10.58 21.93
N GLY A 135 -5.02 -9.68 22.68
CA GLY A 135 -4.72 -8.31 22.22
C GLY A 135 -3.89 -8.29 20.95
N PHE A 136 -2.86 -9.15 20.88
CA PHE A 136 -2.01 -9.30 19.72
C PHE A 136 -2.77 -9.81 18.49
N ALA A 137 -3.68 -10.78 18.67
CA ALA A 137 -4.53 -11.28 17.59
C ALA A 137 -5.45 -10.18 17.03
N LEU A 138 -5.98 -9.30 17.88
CA LEU A 138 -6.77 -8.12 17.45
C LEU A 138 -5.92 -7.13 16.64
N GLU A 139 -4.70 -6.84 17.08
CA GLU A 139 -3.78 -5.95 16.36
C GLU A 139 -3.45 -6.51 14.97
N ILE A 140 -3.20 -7.82 14.84
CA ILE A 140 -2.94 -8.46 13.54
C ILE A 140 -4.15 -8.30 12.61
N ARG A 141 -5.38 -8.54 13.10
CA ARG A 141 -6.60 -8.39 12.29
C ARG A 141 -6.78 -6.95 11.80
N THR A 142 -6.48 -5.97 12.66
CA THR A 142 -6.53 -4.55 12.28
C THR A 142 -5.53 -4.25 11.17
N ARG A 143 -4.29 -4.74 11.27
CA ARG A 143 -3.27 -4.58 10.22
C ARG A 143 -3.66 -5.22 8.90
N GLU A 144 -4.32 -6.37 8.93
CA GLU A 144 -4.83 -6.99 7.71
C GLU A 144 -5.91 -6.14 7.03
N ARG A 145 -6.79 -5.51 7.82
CA ARG A 145 -7.78 -4.56 7.30
C ARG A 145 -7.12 -3.34 6.66
N GLU A 146 -6.17 -2.72 7.34
CA GLU A 146 -5.41 -1.58 6.84
C GLU A 146 -4.65 -1.92 5.56
N ARG A 147 -4.03 -3.10 5.49
CA ARG A 147 -3.34 -3.59 4.30
C ARG A 147 -4.28 -3.74 3.10
N LYS A 148 -5.47 -4.34 3.33
CA LYS A 148 -6.52 -4.45 2.30
C LYS A 148 -7.01 -3.08 1.86
N LEU A 149 -7.09 -2.13 2.77
CA LEU A 149 -7.49 -0.75 2.47
C LEU A 149 -6.43 -0.03 1.63
N LEU A 150 -5.16 -0.19 1.97
CA LEU A 150 -4.06 0.34 1.14
C LEU A 150 -4.10 -0.21 -0.29
N SER A 151 -4.40 -1.49 -0.48
CA SER A 151 -4.58 -2.06 -1.83
C SER A 151 -5.70 -1.35 -2.59
N LYS A 152 -6.85 -1.12 -1.94
CA LYS A 152 -7.97 -0.38 -2.55
C LYS A 152 -7.62 1.08 -2.87
N ILE A 153 -6.81 1.73 -2.05
CA ILE A 153 -6.34 3.09 -2.34
C ILE A 153 -5.42 3.09 -3.57
N PHE A 154 -4.56 2.09 -3.71
CA PHE A 154 -3.73 1.93 -4.88
C PHE A 154 -4.56 1.75 -6.15
N GLU A 155 -5.53 0.83 -6.13
CA GLU A 155 -6.47 0.60 -7.24
C GLU A 155 -7.23 1.88 -7.61
N SER A 156 -7.70 2.64 -6.61
CA SER A 156 -8.39 3.91 -6.81
C SER A 156 -7.49 4.98 -7.44
N THR A 157 -6.23 5.04 -7.03
CA THR A 157 -5.24 5.97 -7.59
C THR A 157 -4.88 5.60 -9.03
N GLU A 158 -4.77 4.32 -9.33
CA GLU A 158 -4.58 3.82 -10.68
C GLU A 158 -5.80 4.12 -11.55
N GLY A 159 -7.01 3.90 -11.03
CA GLY A 159 -8.26 4.27 -11.69
C GLY A 159 -8.34 5.77 -12.01
N LEU A 160 -7.84 6.65 -11.14
CA LEU A 160 -7.72 8.09 -11.39
C LEU A 160 -6.81 8.40 -12.58
N ASN A 161 -5.66 7.73 -12.67
CA ASN A 161 -4.70 7.91 -13.75
C ASN A 161 -5.27 7.39 -15.08
N ASN A 162 -5.96 6.26 -15.05
CA ASN A 162 -6.59 5.63 -16.22
C ASN A 162 -7.93 6.30 -16.64
N GLY A 163 -8.44 7.23 -15.81
CA GLY A 163 -9.70 7.93 -16.09
C GLY A 163 -10.97 7.16 -15.75
N ASN A 164 -10.88 5.98 -15.14
CA ASN A 164 -12.00 5.11 -14.77
C ASN A 164 -12.55 5.39 -13.36
N TYR A 165 -11.86 6.22 -12.58
CA TYR A 165 -12.28 6.57 -11.23
C TYR A 165 -13.59 7.37 -11.23
N GLY A 166 -14.47 7.02 -10.30
CA GLY A 166 -15.76 7.70 -10.13
C GLY A 166 -16.89 7.07 -10.91
N TYR A 167 -16.65 6.05 -11.71
CA TYR A 167 -17.67 5.29 -12.42
C TYR A 167 -17.88 3.93 -11.76
N CYS A 168 -19.12 3.43 -11.81
CA CYS A 168 -19.45 2.12 -11.27
C CYS A 168 -18.74 1.01 -12.07
N ILE A 169 -18.00 0.14 -11.39
CA ILE A 169 -17.26 -0.95 -12.04
C ILE A 169 -18.18 -2.06 -12.57
N ASN A 170 -19.44 -2.09 -12.15
CA ASN A 170 -20.39 -3.06 -12.65
C ASN A 170 -20.60 -2.85 -14.17
N PRO A 171 -20.28 -3.85 -15.03
CA PRO A 171 -20.35 -3.72 -16.48
C PRO A 171 -21.75 -3.37 -17.00
N ASN A 172 -22.79 -3.75 -16.26
CA ASN A 172 -24.19 -3.48 -16.62
C ASN A 172 -24.68 -2.11 -16.15
N CYS A 173 -23.86 -1.37 -15.39
CA CYS A 173 -24.30 -0.11 -14.78
C CYS A 173 -23.52 1.10 -15.33
N GLY A 174 -22.22 1.16 -15.15
CA GLY A 174 -21.35 2.24 -15.65
C GLY A 174 -21.73 3.67 -15.21
N VAL A 175 -22.66 3.84 -14.26
CA VAL A 175 -23.19 5.14 -13.83
C VAL A 175 -22.15 5.89 -13.00
N GLU A 176 -22.20 7.22 -13.06
CA GLU A 176 -21.36 8.11 -12.25
C GLU A 176 -21.64 7.95 -10.75
N ILE A 177 -20.59 7.74 -9.97
CA ILE A 177 -20.69 7.68 -8.50
C ILE A 177 -20.75 9.11 -7.97
N GLY A 178 -21.76 9.46 -7.18
CA GLY A 178 -21.91 10.80 -6.65
C GLY A 178 -20.67 11.30 -5.90
N ILE A 179 -20.25 12.54 -6.16
CA ILE A 179 -19.06 13.16 -5.55
C ILE A 179 -19.10 13.09 -4.04
N ARG A 180 -20.26 13.30 -3.41
CA ARG A 180 -20.41 13.21 -1.95
C ARG A 180 -20.17 11.81 -1.41
N ARG A 181 -20.53 10.78 -2.18
CA ARG A 181 -20.24 9.39 -1.83
C ARG A 181 -18.74 9.12 -1.91
N LEU A 182 -18.06 9.65 -2.93
CA LEU A 182 -16.59 9.53 -3.07
C LEU A 182 -15.85 10.33 -2.00
N GLU A 183 -16.38 11.45 -1.51
CA GLU A 183 -15.78 12.18 -0.38
C GLU A 183 -15.89 11.40 0.92
N ALA A 184 -17.07 10.76 1.17
CA ALA A 184 -17.26 9.91 2.34
C ALA A 184 -16.47 8.59 2.24
N ARG A 185 -16.34 8.03 1.06
CA ARG A 185 -15.61 6.78 0.81
C ARG A 185 -14.82 6.87 -0.50
N PRO A 186 -13.58 7.39 -0.46
CA PRO A 186 -12.78 7.63 -1.67
C PRO A 186 -12.42 6.37 -2.47
N THR A 187 -12.47 5.20 -1.82
CA THR A 187 -12.24 3.88 -2.46
C THR A 187 -13.53 3.22 -2.96
N ALA A 188 -14.64 3.96 -3.09
CA ALA A 188 -15.88 3.41 -3.61
C ALA A 188 -15.79 3.18 -5.12
N ASN A 189 -16.02 1.94 -5.55
CA ASN A 189 -16.03 1.50 -6.95
C ASN A 189 -17.40 1.07 -7.45
N LEU A 190 -18.44 1.09 -6.58
CA LEU A 190 -19.83 0.80 -6.91
C LEU A 190 -20.74 1.99 -6.59
N CYS A 191 -21.77 2.21 -7.39
CA CYS A 191 -22.86 3.14 -7.07
C CYS A 191 -23.67 2.63 -5.87
N ILE A 192 -24.58 3.45 -5.34
CA ILE A 192 -25.41 3.09 -4.19
C ILE A 192 -26.24 1.85 -4.50
N ASP A 193 -26.93 1.85 -5.63
CA ASP A 193 -27.86 0.78 -6.02
C ASP A 193 -27.14 -0.56 -6.20
N CYS A 194 -25.99 -0.55 -6.92
CA CYS A 194 -25.20 -1.78 -7.09
C CYS A 194 -24.65 -2.31 -5.77
N LYS A 195 -24.25 -1.42 -4.85
CA LYS A 195 -23.76 -1.85 -3.54
C LYS A 195 -24.87 -2.43 -2.67
N THR A 196 -26.05 -1.82 -2.69
CA THR A 196 -27.22 -2.35 -1.97
C THR A 196 -27.63 -3.73 -2.48
N LEU A 197 -27.62 -3.92 -3.82
CA LEU A 197 -27.89 -5.24 -4.41
C LEU A 197 -26.84 -6.29 -4.03
N GLU A 198 -25.56 -5.89 -3.96
CA GLU A 198 -24.48 -6.77 -3.51
C GLU A 198 -24.67 -7.19 -2.05
N GLU A 199 -25.00 -6.25 -1.17
CA GLU A 199 -25.25 -6.51 0.25
C GLU A 199 -26.48 -7.41 0.48
N ILE A 200 -27.53 -7.25 -0.32
CA ILE A 200 -28.70 -8.15 -0.28
C ILE A 200 -28.31 -9.56 -0.68
N LYS A 201 -27.51 -9.72 -1.74
CA LYS A 201 -27.01 -11.02 -2.18
C LYS A 201 -26.11 -11.68 -1.13
N GLU A 202 -25.18 -10.91 -0.53
CA GLU A 202 -24.33 -11.38 0.55
C GLU A 202 -25.17 -11.89 1.74
N LYS A 203 -26.18 -11.13 2.17
CA LYS A 203 -27.10 -11.54 3.25
C LYS A 203 -27.89 -12.81 2.91
N GLN A 204 -28.27 -12.99 1.67
CA GLN A 204 -29.00 -14.22 1.25
C GLN A 204 -28.09 -15.45 1.18
N GLN A 205 -26.78 -15.27 0.99
CA GLN A 205 -25.82 -16.38 0.90
C GLN A 205 -25.27 -16.80 2.28
N TYR A 206 -25.19 -15.88 3.23
CA TYR A 206 -24.54 -16.10 4.53
C TYR A 206 -25.47 -15.90 5.74
N GLY A 207 -26.71 -15.52 5.54
CA GLY A 207 -27.77 -15.40 6.54
C GLY A 207 -28.69 -16.60 6.47
#